data_65e16746b234211628c57118a4eb51a3
#
_entry.id   65e16746b234211628c57118a4eb51a3
#
_cell.length_a   1.000
_cell.length_b   1.000
_cell.length_c   1.000
_cell.angle_alpha   90.00
_cell.angle_beta   90.00
_cell.angle_gamma   90.00
#
_symmetry.space_group_name_H-M   'P 1'
#
loop_
_entity.id
_entity.type
_entity.pdbx_description
1 polymer ?
#
loop_
_entity_poly.entity_id
_entity_poly.type
_entity_poly.pdbx_seq_one_letter_code
_entity_poly.pdbx_strand_id
1 'polypeptide(L)'
;MADELKVSEEDIREALRRVTDPELHLDVVTLGLIRGIDVHASPLLVKMVLTTPFCPFAPWMVKQVHEAAQKAAGAPVKVEVLQEQWHPEMMEDPSLLGF
;
A
#
# COMPACT_ATOMS: atom_id res chain seq x y z
N MET A 1 6.70 -14.54 23.00
CA MET A 1 5.91 -14.44 22.62
C MET A 1 5.86 -13.82 21.54
N ALA A 2 5.56 -14.22 20.82
CA ALA A 2 5.54 -13.69 19.60
C ALA A 2 4.96 -12.38 19.50
N ASP A 3 4.57 -12.05 20.49
CA ASP A 3 3.93 -10.86 20.59
C ASP A 3 4.75 -9.77 20.27
N GLU A 4 5.93 -9.90 20.12
CA GLU A 4 6.68 -8.80 19.84
C GLU A 4 6.33 -8.29 18.51
N LEU A 5 5.91 -9.06 17.58
CA LEU A 5 5.54 -8.55 16.32
C LEU A 5 4.10 -8.18 16.34
N LYS A 6 3.76 -7.29 17.20
CA LYS A 6 2.41 -6.97 17.33
C LYS A 6 1.90 -6.03 16.37
N VAL A 7 2.56 -5.76 15.30
CA VAL A 7 2.02 -4.88 14.28
C VAL A 7 0.80 -5.57 13.64
N SER A 8 -0.28 -4.86 13.49
CA SER A 8 -1.47 -5.38 12.85
C SER A 8 -1.55 -4.86 11.43
N GLU A 9 -2.45 -5.46 10.65
CA GLU A 9 -2.69 -4.98 9.29
C GLU A 9 -3.08 -3.50 9.33
N GLU A 10 -3.86 -3.10 10.32
CA GLU A 10 -4.28 -1.73 10.42
C GLU A 10 -3.14 -0.79 10.70
N ASP A 11 -2.17 -1.20 11.49
CA ASP A 11 -1.00 -0.38 11.77
C ASP A 11 -0.21 -0.12 10.50
N ILE A 12 -0.06 -1.14 9.67
CA ILE A 12 0.64 -0.99 8.40
C ILE A 12 -0.16 -0.08 7.47
N ARG A 13 -1.47 -0.27 7.43
CA ARG A 13 -2.33 0.53 6.56
C ARG A 13 -2.27 2.01 6.95
N GLU A 14 -2.25 2.30 8.24
CA GLU A 14 -2.14 3.68 8.71
C GLU A 14 -0.80 4.29 8.30
N ALA A 15 0.26 3.52 8.38
CA ALA A 15 1.57 4.02 7.96
C ALA A 15 1.57 4.31 6.46
N LEU A 16 0.88 3.49 5.68
CA LEU A 16 0.84 3.67 4.24
C LEU A 16 -0.01 4.88 3.81
N ARG A 17 -0.84 5.40 4.72
CA ARG A 17 -1.57 6.63 4.40
C ARG A 17 -0.67 7.83 4.26
N ARG A 18 0.61 7.69 4.57
CA ARG A 18 1.58 8.76 4.36
C ARG A 18 2.17 8.74 2.95
N VAL A 19 1.92 7.68 2.19
CA VAL A 19 2.43 7.55 0.84
C VAL A 19 1.36 8.09 -0.10
N THR A 20 1.67 9.19 -0.78
CA THR A 20 0.71 9.90 -1.61
C THR A 20 1.09 9.76 -3.08
N ASP A 21 0.08 9.49 -3.92
CA ASP A 21 0.30 9.45 -5.36
C ASP A 21 0.49 10.89 -5.85
N PRO A 22 1.62 11.18 -6.51
CA PRO A 22 1.89 12.55 -6.91
C PRO A 22 0.97 13.09 -8.00
N GLU A 23 0.29 12.20 -8.73
CA GLU A 23 -0.61 12.65 -9.78
C GLU A 23 -2.02 12.91 -9.26
N LEU A 24 -2.48 12.09 -8.33
CA LEU A 24 -3.85 12.19 -7.83
C LEU A 24 -3.94 12.91 -6.50
N HIS A 25 -2.81 13.11 -5.83
CA HIS A 25 -2.75 13.81 -4.54
C HIS A 25 -3.57 13.13 -3.45
N LEU A 26 -3.75 11.82 -3.57
CA LEU A 26 -4.42 11.00 -2.55
C LEU A 26 -3.48 9.90 -2.13
N ASP A 27 -3.61 9.45 -0.89
CA ASP A 27 -2.74 8.39 -0.40
C ASP A 27 -3.11 7.04 -1.01
N VAL A 28 -2.16 6.12 -1.00
CA VAL A 28 -2.33 4.83 -1.67
C VAL A 28 -3.44 3.99 -1.04
N VAL A 29 -3.71 4.17 0.25
CA VAL A 29 -4.77 3.42 0.91
C VAL A 29 -6.13 3.94 0.46
N THR A 30 -6.31 5.25 0.46
CA THR A 30 -7.57 5.86 0.01
C THR A 30 -7.85 5.52 -1.45
N LEU A 31 -6.82 5.47 -2.28
CA LEU A 31 -6.98 5.13 -3.69
C LEU A 31 -7.30 3.66 -3.91
N GLY A 32 -7.16 2.83 -2.89
CA GLY A 32 -7.42 1.41 -3.04
C GLY A 32 -6.29 0.68 -3.72
N LEU A 33 -5.08 1.23 -3.70
CA LEU A 33 -3.93 0.58 -4.30
C LEU A 33 -3.39 -0.55 -3.45
N ILE A 34 -3.67 -0.54 -2.15
CA ILE A 34 -3.22 -1.60 -1.25
C ILE A 34 -4.29 -2.66 -1.22
N ARG A 35 -4.01 -3.80 -1.85
CA ARG A 35 -5.01 -4.86 -2.03
C ARG A 35 -4.96 -5.92 -0.94
N GLY A 36 -3.88 -5.98 -0.20
CA GLY A 36 -3.79 -6.95 0.89
C GLY A 36 -2.53 -6.75 1.68
N ILE A 37 -2.58 -7.06 2.96
CA ILE A 37 -1.42 -6.99 3.84
C ILE A 37 -1.45 -8.26 4.65
N ASP A 38 -0.38 -9.07 4.56
CA ASP A 38 -0.26 -10.31 5.31
C ASP A 38 0.81 -10.11 6.37
N VAL A 39 0.36 -9.85 7.59
CA VAL A 39 1.29 -9.59 8.69
C VAL A 39 1.87 -10.88 9.26
N HIS A 40 1.33 -12.03 8.85
CA HIS A 40 1.84 -13.31 9.30
C HIS A 40 2.88 -13.90 8.36
N ALA A 41 3.07 -13.29 7.19
CA ALA A 41 4.09 -13.76 6.27
C ALA A 41 5.48 -13.32 6.74
N SER A 42 6.49 -14.06 6.34
CA SER A 42 7.86 -13.74 6.69
C SER A 42 8.71 -13.84 5.42
N PRO A 43 9.06 -12.67 4.84
CA PRO A 43 8.81 -11.31 5.30
C PRO A 43 7.34 -10.91 5.19
N LEU A 44 6.95 -9.90 5.94
CA LEU A 44 5.61 -9.36 5.88
C LEU A 44 5.31 -8.95 4.42
N LEU A 45 4.13 -9.26 3.94
CA LEU A 45 3.80 -9.06 2.53
C LEU A 45 2.75 -8.00 2.35
N VAL A 46 3.03 -7.03 1.49
CA VAL A 46 2.07 -6.00 1.10
C VAL A 46 1.79 -6.20 -0.39
N LYS A 47 0.52 -6.38 -0.74
CA LYS A 47 0.11 -6.52 -2.14
C LYS A 47 -0.52 -5.23 -2.60
N MET A 48 -0.07 -4.72 -3.74
CA MET A 48 -0.60 -3.46 -4.24
C MET A 48 -0.78 -3.51 -5.76
N VAL A 49 -1.61 -2.59 -6.26
CA VAL A 49 -1.76 -2.40 -7.70
C VAL A 49 -1.40 -0.94 -7.99
N LEU A 50 -1.17 -0.64 -9.25
CA LEU A 50 -0.87 0.71 -9.69
C LEU A 50 -2.08 1.28 -10.43
N THR A 51 -2.23 2.61 -10.42
CA THR A 51 -3.36 3.24 -11.10
C THR A 51 -3.29 3.03 -12.60
N THR A 52 -2.10 2.82 -13.15
CA THR A 52 -1.93 2.54 -14.57
C THR A 52 -0.68 1.70 -14.72
N PRO A 53 -0.66 0.74 -15.65
CA PRO A 53 0.54 -0.07 -15.89
C PRO A 53 1.70 0.76 -16.45
N PHE A 54 1.42 1.97 -16.92
CA PHE A 54 2.47 2.82 -17.47
C PHE A 54 2.81 3.98 -16.54
N CYS A 55 2.52 3.84 -15.25
CA CYS A 55 2.80 4.91 -14.30
C CYS A 55 4.31 5.15 -14.21
N PRO A 56 4.79 6.34 -14.56
CA PRO A 56 6.22 6.62 -14.52
C PRO A 56 6.75 6.72 -13.09
N PHE A 57 5.87 6.85 -12.11
CA PHE A 57 6.26 6.93 -10.73
C PHE A 57 6.20 5.58 -10.03
N ALA A 58 5.94 4.50 -10.76
CA ALA A 58 5.76 3.19 -10.15
C ALA A 58 6.94 2.76 -9.28
N PRO A 59 8.19 2.84 -9.76
CA PRO A 59 9.31 2.42 -8.91
C PRO A 59 9.42 3.25 -7.66
N TRP A 60 9.14 4.54 -7.76
CA TRP A 60 9.20 5.45 -6.61
C TRP A 60 8.09 5.09 -5.61
N MET A 61 6.88 4.84 -6.10
CA MET A 61 5.76 4.51 -5.22
C MET A 61 5.97 3.19 -4.51
N VAL A 62 6.47 2.19 -5.22
CA VAL A 62 6.74 0.89 -4.61
C VAL A 62 7.79 1.05 -3.51
N LYS A 63 8.81 1.86 -3.76
CA LYS A 63 9.83 2.10 -2.76
C LYS A 63 9.26 2.81 -1.54
N GLN A 64 8.40 3.80 -1.74
CA GLN A 64 7.80 4.52 -0.63
C GLN A 64 6.90 3.62 0.21
N VAL A 65 6.12 2.77 -0.45
CA VAL A 65 5.27 1.81 0.25
C VAL A 65 6.13 0.85 1.05
N HIS A 66 7.20 0.34 0.44
CA HIS A 66 8.09 -0.59 1.11
C HIS A 66 8.71 0.04 2.36
N GLU A 67 9.22 1.26 2.22
CA GLU A 67 9.88 1.93 3.33
C GLU A 67 8.90 2.24 4.46
N ALA A 68 7.72 2.71 4.12
CA ALA A 68 6.73 3.05 5.13
C ALA A 68 6.27 1.80 5.88
N ALA A 69 6.02 0.72 5.15
CA ALA A 69 5.59 -0.52 5.77
C ALA A 69 6.69 -1.11 6.64
N GLN A 70 7.92 -1.09 6.14
CA GLN A 70 9.03 -1.66 6.89
C GLN A 70 9.30 -0.88 8.17
N LYS A 71 9.19 0.44 8.10
CA LYS A 71 9.38 1.26 9.28
C LYS A 71 8.29 1.00 10.30
N ALA A 72 7.05 0.86 9.87
CA ALA A 72 5.95 0.59 10.78
C ALA A 72 6.03 -0.79 11.39
N ALA A 73 6.44 -1.77 10.58
CA ALA A 73 6.52 -3.15 11.05
C ALA A 73 7.74 -3.42 11.93
N GLY A 74 8.80 -2.66 11.72
CA GLY A 74 10.04 -2.95 12.42
C GLY A 74 10.64 -4.27 12.00
N ALA A 75 10.32 -4.75 10.80
CA ALA A 75 10.75 -6.06 10.31
C ALA A 75 10.79 -6.03 8.79
N PRO A 76 11.47 -6.99 8.16
CA PRO A 76 11.52 -7.01 6.69
C PRO A 76 10.14 -7.12 6.07
N VAL A 77 9.94 -6.38 4.97
CA VAL A 77 8.67 -6.34 4.26
C VAL A 77 8.94 -6.57 2.78
N LYS A 78 8.06 -7.30 2.13
CA LYS A 78 8.09 -7.48 0.69
C LYS A 78 6.84 -6.84 0.10
N VAL A 79 7.01 -6.08 -0.97
CA VAL A 79 5.88 -5.48 -1.67
C VAL A 79 5.72 -6.22 -3.00
N GLU A 80 4.52 -6.74 -3.23
CA GLU A 80 4.21 -7.43 -4.46
C GLU A 80 3.26 -6.57 -5.27
N VAL A 81 3.65 -6.20 -6.50
CA VAL A 81 2.78 -5.44 -7.38
C VAL A 81 1.97 -6.44 -8.20
N LEU A 82 0.67 -6.40 -8.03
CA LEU A 82 -0.22 -7.33 -8.71
C LEU A 82 -0.48 -6.85 -10.13
N GLN A 83 -0.81 -7.77 -11.01
CA GLN A 83 -1.12 -7.42 -12.38
C GLN A 83 -2.56 -6.99 -12.55
N GLU A 84 -3.31 -7.01 -11.48
CA GLU A 84 -4.70 -6.61 -11.49
C GLU A 84 -4.81 -5.13 -11.88
N GLN A 85 -5.80 -4.79 -12.68
CA GLN A 85 -5.97 -3.41 -13.11
C GLN A 85 -6.74 -2.63 -12.06
N TRP A 86 -6.27 -1.44 -11.77
CA TRP A 86 -6.94 -0.56 -10.79
C TRP A 86 -8.22 0.02 -11.39
N HIS A 87 -9.26 0.10 -10.57
CA HIS A 87 -10.52 0.73 -10.93
C HIS A 87 -10.91 1.70 -9.82
N PRO A 88 -11.59 2.81 -10.15
CA PRO A 88 -12.01 3.76 -9.11
C PRO A 88 -12.86 3.14 -8.01
N GLU A 89 -13.56 2.05 -8.32
CA GLU A 89 -14.37 1.37 -7.33
C GLU A 89 -13.56 0.76 -6.21
N MET A 90 -12.25 0.60 -6.40
CA MET A 90 -11.37 0.09 -5.36
C MET A 90 -11.06 1.13 -4.30
N MET A 91 -11.35 2.40 -4.58
CA MET A 91 -11.09 3.47 -3.63
C MET A 91 -12.00 3.36 -2.43
N GLU A 92 -11.53 3.87 -1.29
CA GLU A 92 -12.37 3.94 -0.10
C GLU A 92 -13.56 4.86 -0.34
N ASP A 93 -13.33 5.93 -1.10
CA ASP A 93 -14.40 6.88 -1.42
C ASP A 93 -14.18 7.36 -2.85
N PRO A 94 -14.80 6.71 -3.82
CA PRO A 94 -14.61 7.09 -5.22
C PRO A 94 -15.01 8.53 -5.54
N SER A 95 -15.87 9.12 -4.73
CA SER A 95 -16.30 10.48 -4.99
C SER A 95 -15.16 11.49 -4.88
N LEU A 96 -14.07 11.11 -4.24
CA LEU A 96 -12.92 12.00 -4.11
C LEU A 96 -12.30 12.37 -5.45
N LEU A 97 -12.53 11.57 -6.48
CA LEU A 97 -12.07 11.87 -7.81
C LEU A 97 -13.19 12.43 -8.70
N GLY A 98 -14.37 12.69 -8.14
CA GLY A 98 -15.45 13.25 -8.92
C GLY A 98 -16.32 12.25 -9.65
N PHE A 99 -16.24 10.99 -9.30
CA PHE A 99 -17.06 9.97 -9.93
C PHE A 99 -18.43 9.85 -9.30
#